data_807af96b145e86b8f0c73b7b50932411
#
_entry.id   807af96b145e86b8f0c73b7b50932411
#
_cell.length_a   1.000
_cell.length_b   1.000
_cell.length_c   1.000
_cell.angle_alpha   90.00
_cell.angle_beta   90.00
_cell.angle_gamma   90.00
#
_symmetry.space_group_name_H-M   'P 1'
#
loop_
_entity.id
_entity.type
_entity.pdbx_description
1 polymer ?
#
loop_
_entity_poly.entity_id
_entity_poly.type
_entity_poly.pdbx_seq_one_letter_code
_entity_poly.pdbx_strand_id
1 'polypeptide(L)'
;MAVTPVVCPETLAAVPLPAGNVETVTVPAPAKLNLFLHVTGRRADGYHLLESLFCLVTLADTLRFTRLAAASGVVRTGDMAEAGEADLCVRAARALEKKTGKNLDVEIHVSKRIPSGAGMGGGSSDAASTLITLNRLFALGLTRDELITIAVTLGADVPFFVFGQNAFARGIGEILTPVTTPAARVALAMPSVPTATAGIFGDPELKRDTPSVSVEALTSDIQAHWPRLFGHNDLEAVVVKRNPDVRRLIAAMGAGARMTGSGSAVFAAEVSEESALKHLKNLAAGDAGWTASVLARHPLYDWL
;
A
#
# COMPACT_ATOMS: atom_id res chain seq x y z
N MET A 1 5.23 22.47 -19.32
CA MET A 1 5.99 21.31 -19.84
C MET A 1 5.15 20.07 -19.58
N ALA A 2 5.17 19.10 -20.50
CA ALA A 2 4.48 17.82 -20.29
C ALA A 2 5.14 17.06 -19.12
N VAL A 3 4.33 16.37 -18.34
CA VAL A 3 4.82 15.48 -17.27
C VAL A 3 5.52 14.27 -17.91
N THR A 4 6.74 13.98 -17.49
CA THR A 4 7.42 12.73 -17.87
C THR A 4 7.10 11.68 -16.80
N PRO A 5 6.31 10.65 -17.13
CA PRO A 5 5.99 9.59 -16.17
C PRO A 5 7.23 8.79 -15.77
N VAL A 6 7.27 8.37 -14.51
CA VAL A 6 8.28 7.42 -14.03
C VAL A 6 7.82 6.00 -14.36
N VAL A 7 8.61 5.26 -15.12
CA VAL A 7 8.35 3.84 -15.41
C VAL A 7 8.94 2.99 -14.30
N CYS A 8 8.07 2.31 -13.53
CA CYS A 8 8.51 1.35 -12.54
C CYS A 8 8.91 0.02 -13.22
N PRO A 9 9.76 -0.80 -12.60
CA PRO A 9 10.12 -2.10 -13.14
C PRO A 9 8.88 -2.99 -13.33
N GLU A 10 8.94 -3.94 -14.24
CA GLU A 10 7.83 -4.89 -14.47
C GLU A 10 7.62 -5.84 -13.29
N THR A 11 8.70 -6.16 -12.59
CA THR A 11 8.67 -7.02 -11.40
C THR A 11 9.55 -6.43 -10.31
N LEU A 12 9.22 -6.71 -9.07
CA LEU A 12 10.17 -6.62 -7.95
C LEU A 12 10.66 -8.04 -7.68
N ALA A 13 11.94 -8.27 -7.85
CA ALA A 13 12.51 -9.59 -7.58
C ALA A 13 12.24 -10.00 -6.11
N ALA A 14 11.96 -11.28 -5.89
CA ALA A 14 11.97 -11.82 -4.54
C ALA A 14 13.34 -11.58 -3.93
N VAL A 15 13.38 -11.05 -2.72
CA VAL A 15 14.65 -10.82 -2.03
C VAL A 15 15.11 -12.17 -1.48
N PRO A 16 16.32 -12.65 -1.83
CA PRO A 16 16.84 -13.90 -1.29
C PRO A 16 16.91 -13.84 0.24
N LEU A 17 16.66 -14.96 0.89
CA LEU A 17 16.85 -15.09 2.34
C LEU A 17 18.33 -14.78 2.66
N PRO A 18 18.61 -13.85 3.58
CA PRO A 18 19.99 -13.59 3.99
C PRO A 18 20.60 -14.85 4.63
N ALA A 19 21.74 -15.25 4.13
CA ALA A 19 22.49 -16.39 4.65
C ALA A 19 23.46 -15.94 5.75
N GLY A 20 23.39 -16.60 6.93
CA GLY A 20 24.30 -16.29 8.04
C GLY A 20 24.04 -14.95 8.73
N ASN A 21 25.08 -14.41 9.35
CA ASN A 21 25.02 -13.16 10.11
C ASN A 21 25.28 -11.97 9.18
N VAL A 22 24.23 -11.46 8.52
CA VAL A 22 24.32 -10.36 7.57
C VAL A 22 24.30 -9.02 8.33
N GLU A 23 25.26 -8.14 8.03
CA GLU A 23 25.33 -6.80 8.64
C GLU A 23 24.32 -5.83 8.04
N THR A 24 24.10 -5.92 6.73
CA THR A 24 23.22 -4.99 6.01
C THR A 24 22.34 -5.75 5.03
N VAL A 25 21.04 -5.38 4.98
CA VAL A 25 20.09 -5.89 3.98
C VAL A 25 19.26 -4.74 3.42
N THR A 26 18.99 -4.79 2.12
CA THR A 26 18.14 -3.81 1.44
C THR A 26 16.94 -4.52 0.86
N VAL A 27 15.74 -3.98 1.11
CA VAL A 27 14.47 -4.59 0.69
C VAL A 27 13.53 -3.53 0.09
N PRO A 28 12.68 -3.90 -0.87
CA PRO A 28 11.60 -3.04 -1.34
C PRO A 28 10.38 -3.11 -0.41
N ALA A 29 9.68 -1.99 -0.29
CA ALA A 29 8.38 -1.87 0.35
C ALA A 29 7.35 -1.43 -0.71
N PRO A 30 6.60 -2.37 -1.34
CA PRO A 30 5.71 -2.08 -2.45
C PRO A 30 4.47 -1.31 -2.01
N ALA A 31 3.95 -0.45 -2.89
CA ALA A 31 2.65 0.18 -2.70
C ALA A 31 1.49 -0.80 -2.87
N LYS A 32 0.30 -0.42 -2.41
CA LYS A 32 -0.97 -1.10 -2.71
C LYS A 32 -1.93 -0.19 -3.48
N LEU A 33 -2.85 -0.81 -4.16
CA LEU A 33 -4.05 -0.17 -4.68
C LEU A 33 -5.29 -0.82 -4.07
N ASN A 34 -6.32 0.01 -3.84
CA ASN A 34 -7.69 -0.46 -3.70
C ASN A 34 -8.28 -0.53 -5.11
N LEU A 35 -8.44 -1.71 -5.69
CA LEU A 35 -9.03 -1.84 -7.02
C LEU A 35 -10.53 -1.46 -7.02
N PHE A 36 -11.19 -1.67 -5.90
CA PHE A 36 -12.45 -1.03 -5.52
C PHE A 36 -12.46 -0.80 -4.00
N LEU A 37 -13.35 0.04 -3.50
CA LEU A 37 -13.55 0.24 -2.08
C LEU A 37 -15.03 0.56 -1.82
N HIS A 38 -15.72 -0.40 -1.25
CA HIS A 38 -17.13 -0.24 -0.83
C HIS A 38 -17.20 0.00 0.67
N VAL A 39 -18.07 0.90 1.09
CA VAL A 39 -18.43 1.11 2.49
C VAL A 39 -19.76 0.42 2.72
N THR A 40 -19.73 -0.72 3.41
CA THR A 40 -20.89 -1.60 3.58
C THR A 40 -21.67 -1.36 4.88
N GLY A 41 -21.12 -0.52 5.77
CA GLY A 41 -21.76 -0.21 7.04
C GLY A 41 -20.87 0.62 7.96
N ARG A 42 -21.40 0.85 9.17
CA ARG A 42 -20.65 1.51 10.25
C ARG A 42 -20.86 0.75 11.56
N ARG A 43 -19.76 0.48 12.28
CA ARG A 43 -19.76 -0.17 13.59
C ARG A 43 -20.22 0.80 14.69
N ALA A 44 -20.65 0.26 15.82
CA ALA A 44 -21.08 1.06 16.99
C ALA A 44 -19.92 1.90 17.58
N ASP A 45 -18.66 1.46 17.41
CA ASP A 45 -17.46 2.18 17.82
C ASP A 45 -17.05 3.30 16.85
N GLY A 46 -17.82 3.49 15.76
CA GLY A 46 -17.63 4.55 14.77
C GLY A 46 -16.79 4.18 13.57
N TYR A 47 -16.10 3.03 13.57
CA TYR A 47 -15.36 2.54 12.39
C TYR A 47 -16.31 2.13 11.27
N HIS A 48 -15.88 2.35 10.02
CA HIS A 48 -16.61 1.93 8.83
C HIS A 48 -16.26 0.50 8.46
N LEU A 49 -17.27 -0.27 8.11
CA LEU A 49 -17.09 -1.59 7.50
C LEU A 49 -16.80 -1.41 6.02
N LEU A 50 -15.72 -2.01 5.56
CA LEU A 50 -15.22 -1.88 4.20
C LEU A 50 -15.16 -3.23 3.51
N GLU A 51 -15.32 -3.20 2.21
CA GLU A 51 -14.95 -4.29 1.30
C GLU A 51 -14.09 -3.71 0.17
N SER A 52 -12.94 -4.36 -0.09
CA SER A 52 -11.98 -3.88 -1.07
C SER A 52 -11.16 -5.03 -1.65
N LEU A 53 -10.70 -4.90 -2.88
CA LEU A 53 -9.63 -5.74 -3.40
C LEU A 53 -8.32 -4.97 -3.30
N PHE A 54 -7.44 -5.41 -2.40
CA PHE A 54 -6.09 -4.90 -2.24
C PHE A 54 -5.14 -5.59 -3.21
N CYS A 55 -4.41 -4.82 -3.99
CA CYS A 55 -3.37 -5.32 -4.88
C CYS A 55 -2.03 -4.62 -4.63
N LEU A 56 -0.97 -5.42 -4.56
CA LEU A 56 0.41 -4.94 -4.53
C LEU A 56 0.83 -4.48 -5.93
N VAL A 57 1.65 -3.43 -5.99
CA VAL A 57 2.21 -2.91 -7.26
C VAL A 57 3.71 -2.64 -7.15
N THR A 58 4.40 -2.59 -8.30
CA THR A 58 5.86 -2.44 -8.36
C THR A 58 6.39 -1.04 -8.03
N LEU A 59 5.53 -0.03 -7.84
CA LEU A 59 5.94 1.23 -7.21
C LEU A 59 6.27 0.93 -5.74
N ALA A 60 7.52 1.17 -5.33
CA ALA A 60 7.99 0.75 -4.02
C ALA A 60 8.99 1.74 -3.42
N ASP A 61 8.95 1.89 -2.11
CA ASP A 61 10.03 2.48 -1.32
C ASP A 61 11.18 1.48 -1.17
N THR A 62 12.33 1.96 -0.75
CA THR A 62 13.50 1.11 -0.49
C THR A 62 13.94 1.29 0.95
N LEU A 63 14.01 0.18 1.70
CA LEU A 63 14.49 0.17 3.08
C LEU A 63 15.83 -0.56 3.15
N ARG A 64 16.80 0.07 3.83
CA ARG A 64 18.08 -0.55 4.16
C ARG A 64 18.19 -0.67 5.67
N PHE A 65 18.46 -1.88 6.14
CA PHE A 65 18.65 -2.22 7.54
C PHE A 65 20.12 -2.55 7.77
N THR A 66 20.75 -1.85 8.71
CA THR A 66 22.15 -2.09 9.10
C THR A 66 22.19 -2.40 10.59
N ARG A 67 22.75 -3.55 10.97
CA ARG A 67 23.00 -3.88 12.39
C ARG A 67 23.96 -2.86 12.98
N LEU A 68 23.68 -2.42 14.18
CA LEU A 68 24.53 -1.51 14.93
C LEU A 68 25.22 -2.23 16.09
N ALA A 69 26.19 -1.56 16.68
CA ALA A 69 26.81 -2.02 17.91
C ALA A 69 25.77 -2.14 19.05
N ALA A 70 26.03 -3.02 20.00
CA ALA A 70 25.15 -3.21 21.15
C ALA A 70 24.85 -1.89 21.89
N ALA A 71 23.62 -1.76 22.36
CA ALA A 71 23.10 -0.56 23.04
C ALA A 71 22.97 0.71 22.17
N SER A 72 23.00 0.58 20.84
CA SER A 72 22.73 1.69 19.92
C SER A 72 21.23 1.96 19.77
N GLY A 73 20.39 0.94 19.98
CA GLY A 73 18.94 1.01 19.79
C GLY A 73 18.52 1.12 18.34
N VAL A 74 17.27 1.55 18.12
CA VAL A 74 16.67 1.73 16.80
C VAL A 74 16.90 3.15 16.33
N VAL A 75 17.59 3.31 15.20
CA VAL A 75 17.90 4.59 14.56
C VAL A 75 17.16 4.67 13.22
N ARG A 76 16.38 5.73 12.99
CA ARG A 76 15.67 5.97 11.73
C ARG A 76 16.35 7.10 10.96
N THR A 77 16.71 6.84 9.70
CA THR A 77 17.39 7.78 8.80
C THR A 77 16.73 7.82 7.41
N GLY A 78 17.18 8.74 6.57
CA GLY A 78 16.67 8.91 5.20
C GLY A 78 15.44 9.80 5.12
N ASP A 79 14.63 9.59 4.08
CA ASP A 79 13.50 10.45 3.76
C ASP A 79 12.39 10.39 4.81
N MET A 80 11.75 11.56 5.05
CA MET A 80 10.57 11.67 5.92
C MET A 80 10.71 11.01 7.29
N ALA A 81 11.94 10.99 7.86
CA ALA A 81 12.15 10.46 9.19
C ALA A 81 11.43 11.35 10.22
N GLU A 82 10.53 10.74 10.98
CA GLU A 82 9.83 11.39 12.08
C GLU A 82 10.50 11.04 13.43
N ALA A 83 10.25 11.86 14.44
CA ALA A 83 10.90 11.65 15.74
C ALA A 83 10.26 10.47 16.50
N GLY A 84 11.06 9.48 16.86
CA GLY A 84 10.68 8.40 17.77
C GLY A 84 9.40 7.66 17.36
N GLU A 85 8.46 7.56 18.26
CA GLU A 85 7.21 6.80 18.11
C GLU A 85 6.22 7.39 17.07
N ALA A 86 6.49 8.55 16.49
CA ALA A 86 5.70 9.05 15.36
C ALA A 86 6.00 8.27 14.07
N ASP A 87 7.23 7.73 13.91
CA ASP A 87 7.63 6.93 12.76
C ASP A 87 7.14 5.48 12.87
N LEU A 88 6.43 5.00 11.84
CA LEU A 88 5.86 3.63 11.84
C LEU A 88 6.94 2.54 11.80
N CYS A 89 8.10 2.78 11.20
CA CYS A 89 9.21 1.80 11.21
C CYS A 89 9.79 1.66 12.61
N VAL A 90 9.93 2.78 13.34
CA VAL A 90 10.36 2.75 14.75
C VAL A 90 9.34 2.01 15.61
N ARG A 91 8.04 2.32 15.45
CA ARG A 91 6.97 1.61 16.16
C ARG A 91 6.96 0.12 15.87
N ALA A 92 7.20 -0.28 14.62
CA ALA A 92 7.32 -1.69 14.23
C ALA A 92 8.47 -2.38 14.95
N ALA A 93 9.65 -1.76 14.99
CA ALA A 93 10.80 -2.30 15.73
C ALA A 93 10.52 -2.40 17.23
N ARG A 94 9.95 -1.36 17.86
CA ARG A 94 9.58 -1.37 19.28
C ARG A 94 8.52 -2.43 19.61
N ALA A 95 7.56 -2.67 18.71
CA ALA A 95 6.57 -3.72 18.90
C ALA A 95 7.22 -5.12 18.90
N LEU A 96 8.24 -5.36 18.05
CA LEU A 96 9.01 -6.59 18.05
C LEU A 96 9.85 -6.72 19.33
N GLU A 97 10.53 -5.68 19.78
CA GLU A 97 11.26 -5.67 21.06
C GLU A 97 10.35 -6.05 22.23
N LYS A 98 9.16 -5.41 22.30
CA LYS A 98 8.16 -5.69 23.33
C LYS A 98 7.67 -7.15 23.28
N LYS A 99 7.43 -7.69 22.08
CA LYS A 99 6.93 -9.07 21.90
C LYS A 99 7.97 -10.10 22.28
N THR A 100 9.26 -9.85 21.97
CA THR A 100 10.34 -10.84 22.07
C THR A 100 11.24 -10.68 23.28
N GLY A 101 11.22 -9.52 23.93
CA GLY A 101 12.14 -9.15 24.99
C GLY A 101 13.61 -8.91 24.51
N LYS A 102 13.84 -8.89 23.21
CA LYS A 102 15.16 -8.65 22.61
C LYS A 102 15.32 -7.18 22.23
N ASN A 103 16.48 -6.60 22.49
CA ASN A 103 16.84 -5.29 21.97
C ASN A 103 17.25 -5.41 20.49
N LEU A 104 16.83 -4.46 19.68
CA LEU A 104 17.15 -4.40 18.26
C LEU A 104 18.05 -3.19 18.01
N ASP A 105 19.35 -3.46 17.86
CA ASP A 105 20.34 -2.44 17.55
C ASP A 105 20.45 -2.34 16.02
N VAL A 106 19.73 -1.40 15.42
CA VAL A 106 19.58 -1.31 13.96
C VAL A 106 19.37 0.11 13.49
N GLU A 107 20.03 0.47 12.39
CA GLU A 107 19.66 1.61 11.55
C GLU A 107 18.65 1.17 10.49
N ILE A 108 17.56 1.92 10.38
CA ILE A 108 16.52 1.76 9.35
C ILE A 108 16.58 2.99 8.46
N HIS A 109 17.18 2.85 7.28
CA HIS A 109 17.24 3.92 6.28
C HIS A 109 16.14 3.72 5.25
N VAL A 110 15.27 4.74 5.07
CA VAL A 110 14.17 4.69 4.10
C VAL A 110 14.40 5.69 2.99
N SER A 111 14.31 5.21 1.75
CA SER A 111 14.28 6.04 0.54
C SER A 111 12.88 5.99 -0.06
N LYS A 112 12.18 7.13 -0.08
CA LYS A 112 10.76 7.23 -0.49
C LYS A 112 10.60 7.40 -2.00
N ARG A 113 9.68 6.62 -2.57
CA ARG A 113 9.17 6.75 -3.94
C ARG A 113 7.65 6.78 -3.97
N ILE A 114 6.99 6.16 -2.98
CA ILE A 114 5.55 6.19 -2.83
C ILE A 114 5.16 7.56 -2.26
N PRO A 115 4.37 8.37 -2.98
CA PRO A 115 4.00 9.69 -2.49
C PRO A 115 3.21 9.62 -1.18
N SER A 116 3.49 10.56 -0.28
CA SER A 116 2.72 10.70 0.95
C SER A 116 1.29 11.17 0.68
N GLY A 117 0.33 10.68 1.45
CA GLY A 117 -1.08 11.08 1.30
C GLY A 117 -1.75 10.64 -0.01
N ALA A 118 -1.20 9.63 -0.68
CA ALA A 118 -1.70 9.12 -1.96
C ALA A 118 -2.78 8.03 -1.85
N GLY A 119 -3.07 7.52 -0.66
CA GLY A 119 -3.97 6.35 -0.49
C GLY A 119 -3.34 5.01 -0.88
N MET A 120 -2.01 4.97 -1.10
CA MET A 120 -1.26 3.80 -1.56
C MET A 120 -0.52 3.03 -0.45
N GLY A 121 -0.69 3.41 0.82
CA GLY A 121 -0.19 2.67 1.98
C GLY A 121 1.33 2.67 2.17
N GLY A 122 2.08 3.67 1.67
CA GLY A 122 3.55 3.68 1.73
C GLY A 122 4.12 3.48 3.13
N GLY A 123 3.69 4.28 4.12
CA GLY A 123 4.18 4.14 5.50
C GLY A 123 3.80 2.80 6.15
N SER A 124 2.62 2.24 5.79
CA SER A 124 2.20 0.91 6.25
C SER A 124 3.04 -0.19 5.62
N SER A 125 3.43 -0.04 4.34
CA SER A 125 4.34 -0.95 3.66
C SER A 125 5.74 -0.92 4.27
N ASP A 126 6.25 0.28 4.60
CA ASP A 126 7.53 0.45 5.29
C ASP A 126 7.53 -0.27 6.65
N ALA A 127 6.46 -0.08 7.43
CA ALA A 127 6.31 -0.74 8.73
C ALA A 127 6.24 -2.27 8.61
N ALA A 128 5.46 -2.79 7.66
CA ALA A 128 5.36 -4.23 7.41
C ALA A 128 6.70 -4.83 6.95
N SER A 129 7.37 -4.17 5.99
CA SER A 129 8.71 -4.57 5.54
C SER A 129 9.71 -4.52 6.69
N THR A 130 9.57 -3.58 7.63
CA THR A 130 10.38 -3.52 8.85
C THR A 130 10.10 -4.72 9.76
N LEU A 131 8.84 -5.07 10.03
CA LEU A 131 8.48 -6.25 10.83
C LEU A 131 9.09 -7.53 10.24
N ILE A 132 8.91 -7.75 8.95
CA ILE A 132 9.40 -8.96 8.26
C ILE A 132 10.93 -9.02 8.30
N THR A 133 11.58 -7.89 7.96
CA THR A 133 13.04 -7.84 7.85
C THR A 133 13.70 -8.01 9.21
N LEU A 134 13.24 -7.33 10.25
CA LEU A 134 13.82 -7.44 11.58
C LEU A 134 13.56 -8.83 12.20
N ASN A 135 12.37 -9.41 11.96
CA ASN A 135 12.09 -10.79 12.37
C ASN A 135 13.14 -11.74 11.81
N ARG A 136 13.51 -11.61 10.54
CA ARG A 136 14.51 -12.44 9.88
C ARG A 136 15.93 -12.07 10.29
N LEU A 137 16.27 -10.77 10.26
CA LEU A 137 17.60 -10.25 10.52
C LEU A 137 18.09 -10.62 11.94
N PHE A 138 17.22 -10.53 12.94
CA PHE A 138 17.51 -10.84 14.34
C PHE A 138 17.09 -12.24 14.78
N ALA A 139 16.68 -13.10 13.84
CA ALA A 139 16.22 -14.48 14.13
C ALA A 139 15.21 -14.52 15.29
N LEU A 140 14.17 -13.69 15.18
CA LEU A 140 13.17 -13.59 16.26
C LEU A 140 12.23 -14.79 16.28
N GLY A 141 12.05 -15.48 15.14
CA GLY A 141 11.29 -16.72 15.03
C GLY A 141 9.76 -16.55 15.06
N LEU A 142 9.27 -15.32 14.82
CA LEU A 142 7.83 -15.06 14.77
C LEU A 142 7.24 -15.56 13.45
N THR A 143 6.07 -16.18 13.54
CA THR A 143 5.27 -16.61 12.40
C THR A 143 4.58 -15.43 11.72
N ARG A 144 4.07 -15.63 10.49
CA ARG A 144 3.27 -14.63 9.77
C ARG A 144 2.08 -14.15 10.59
N ASP A 145 1.35 -15.06 11.23
CA ASP A 145 0.16 -14.74 12.02
C ASP A 145 0.48 -13.91 13.27
N GLU A 146 1.63 -14.19 13.92
CA GLU A 146 2.10 -13.37 15.03
C GLU A 146 2.50 -11.97 14.58
N LEU A 147 3.15 -11.84 13.41
CA LEU A 147 3.46 -10.53 12.83
C LEU A 147 2.20 -9.78 12.39
N ILE A 148 1.18 -10.46 11.84
CA ILE A 148 -0.12 -9.86 11.52
C ILE A 148 -0.78 -9.32 12.80
N THR A 149 -0.72 -10.07 13.90
CA THR A 149 -1.25 -9.62 15.19
C THR A 149 -0.57 -8.32 15.68
N ILE A 150 0.74 -8.19 15.49
CA ILE A 150 1.49 -6.96 15.77
C ILE A 150 1.08 -5.86 14.78
N ALA A 151 1.00 -6.17 13.50
CA ALA A 151 0.71 -5.24 12.42
C ALA A 151 -0.63 -4.49 12.62
N VAL A 152 -1.67 -5.17 13.11
CA VAL A 152 -2.98 -4.56 13.44
C VAL A 152 -2.84 -3.39 14.41
N THR A 153 -1.89 -3.45 15.35
CA THR A 153 -1.67 -2.37 16.34
C THR A 153 -0.96 -1.15 15.75
N LEU A 154 -0.33 -1.29 14.59
CA LEU A 154 0.43 -0.23 13.92
C LEU A 154 -0.43 0.59 12.96
N GLY A 155 -1.38 -0.05 12.27
CA GLY A 155 -2.28 0.62 11.34
C GLY A 155 -3.12 -0.35 10.51
N ALA A 156 -4.23 0.13 9.96
CA ALA A 156 -5.22 -0.70 9.26
C ALA A 156 -4.67 -1.41 8.01
N ASP A 157 -3.75 -0.78 7.27
CA ASP A 157 -3.18 -1.35 6.04
C ASP A 157 -1.93 -2.23 6.31
N VAL A 158 -1.30 -2.14 7.50
CA VAL A 158 -0.05 -2.88 7.80
C VAL A 158 -0.24 -4.40 7.71
N PRO A 159 -1.35 -4.99 8.21
CA PRO A 159 -1.62 -6.43 8.10
C PRO A 159 -1.60 -6.95 6.66
N PHE A 160 -2.12 -6.19 5.70
CA PHE A 160 -2.13 -6.57 4.29
C PHE A 160 -0.71 -6.78 3.73
N PHE A 161 0.22 -5.89 4.04
CA PHE A 161 1.59 -6.01 3.57
C PHE A 161 2.34 -7.17 4.24
N VAL A 162 2.05 -7.49 5.51
CA VAL A 162 2.58 -8.69 6.19
C VAL A 162 1.94 -9.96 5.62
N PHE A 163 0.63 -9.94 5.30
CA PHE A 163 -0.07 -11.04 4.63
C PHE A 163 0.60 -11.35 3.27
N GLY A 164 1.01 -10.32 2.54
CA GLY A 164 1.94 -10.40 1.42
C GLY A 164 1.36 -10.97 0.13
N GLN A 165 0.04 -11.04 -0.03
CA GLN A 165 -0.66 -11.47 -1.24
C GLN A 165 -1.82 -10.51 -1.54
N ASN A 166 -2.24 -10.45 -2.80
CA ASN A 166 -3.46 -9.74 -3.17
C ASN A 166 -4.65 -10.37 -2.46
N ALA A 167 -5.54 -9.55 -1.93
CA ALA A 167 -6.58 -10.03 -1.03
C ALA A 167 -7.88 -9.25 -1.15
N PHE A 168 -8.98 -9.97 -1.04
CA PHE A 168 -10.26 -9.39 -0.69
C PHE A 168 -10.25 -9.05 0.81
N ALA A 169 -10.31 -7.77 1.11
CA ALA A 169 -10.26 -7.23 2.46
C ALA A 169 -11.67 -6.89 2.94
N ARG A 170 -12.00 -7.25 4.17
CA ARG A 170 -13.25 -6.93 4.86
C ARG A 170 -12.99 -6.39 6.26
N GLY A 171 -14.05 -6.06 6.99
CA GLY A 171 -13.94 -5.45 8.31
C GLY A 171 -13.56 -3.98 8.18
N ILE A 172 -12.51 -3.54 8.86
CA ILE A 172 -11.87 -2.22 8.66
C ILE A 172 -10.67 -2.30 7.68
N GLY A 173 -10.49 -3.48 7.02
CA GLY A 173 -9.40 -3.80 6.11
C GLY A 173 -8.49 -4.94 6.60
N GLU A 174 -8.77 -5.51 7.78
CA GLU A 174 -7.93 -6.50 8.48
C GLU A 174 -8.30 -7.95 8.18
N ILE A 175 -9.52 -8.23 7.71
CA ILE A 175 -9.96 -9.60 7.38
C ILE A 175 -9.62 -9.87 5.91
N LEU A 176 -8.55 -10.62 5.70
CA LEU A 176 -7.94 -10.82 4.39
C LEU A 176 -8.22 -12.23 3.86
N THR A 177 -8.80 -12.32 2.67
CA THR A 177 -8.97 -13.57 1.92
C THR A 177 -8.13 -13.48 0.65
N PRO A 178 -7.20 -14.42 0.38
CA PRO A 178 -6.32 -14.33 -0.79
C PRO A 178 -7.14 -14.40 -2.08
N VAL A 179 -6.78 -13.55 -3.04
CA VAL A 179 -7.38 -13.52 -4.39
C VAL A 179 -6.27 -13.48 -5.42
N THR A 180 -6.30 -14.40 -6.37
CA THR A 180 -5.38 -14.40 -7.51
C THR A 180 -5.83 -13.34 -8.51
N THR A 181 -4.97 -12.38 -8.78
CA THR A 181 -5.17 -11.39 -9.85
C THR A 181 -4.22 -11.70 -11.01
N PRO A 182 -4.69 -11.65 -12.25
CA PRO A 182 -3.79 -11.78 -13.41
C PRO A 182 -2.81 -10.60 -13.49
N ALA A 183 -1.76 -10.74 -14.29
CA ALA A 183 -0.84 -9.65 -14.55
C ALA A 183 -1.57 -8.46 -15.21
N ALA A 184 -1.19 -7.24 -14.83
CA ALA A 184 -1.62 -6.01 -15.47
C ALA A 184 -0.58 -4.91 -15.28
N ARG A 185 -0.59 -3.95 -16.19
CA ARG A 185 0.08 -2.67 -16.04
C ARG A 185 -0.90 -1.66 -15.46
N VAL A 186 -0.43 -0.75 -14.64
CA VAL A 186 -1.24 0.31 -14.07
C VAL A 186 -0.59 1.66 -14.36
N ALA A 187 -1.40 2.59 -14.88
CA ALA A 187 -1.08 4.00 -14.86
C ALA A 187 -1.47 4.56 -13.50
N LEU A 188 -0.60 5.32 -12.88
CA LEU A 188 -0.78 5.98 -11.61
C LEU A 188 -0.54 7.47 -11.78
N ALA A 189 -1.39 8.30 -11.22
CA ALA A 189 -1.17 9.74 -11.20
C ALA A 189 -1.61 10.34 -9.87
N MET A 190 -0.95 11.41 -9.48
CA MET A 190 -1.26 12.15 -8.25
C MET A 190 -1.26 13.65 -8.55
N PRO A 191 -2.26 14.40 -8.07
CA PRO A 191 -2.25 15.86 -8.20
C PRO A 191 -1.18 16.47 -7.29
N SER A 192 -0.73 17.68 -7.62
CA SER A 192 0.27 18.41 -6.83
C SER A 192 -0.21 18.72 -5.40
N VAL A 193 -1.52 18.81 -5.18
CA VAL A 193 -2.11 19.07 -3.86
C VAL A 193 -2.76 17.79 -3.32
N PRO A 194 -2.20 17.17 -2.28
CA PRO A 194 -2.78 15.98 -1.68
C PRO A 194 -4.10 16.27 -0.96
N THR A 195 -4.95 15.27 -0.86
CA THR A 195 -6.20 15.35 -0.09
C THR A 195 -5.94 14.90 1.35
N ALA A 196 -6.38 15.70 2.32
CA ALA A 196 -6.36 15.25 3.71
C ALA A 196 -7.41 14.14 3.90
N THR A 197 -6.96 12.94 4.30
CA THR A 197 -7.82 11.78 4.57
C THR A 197 -8.78 12.01 5.74
N ALA A 198 -8.35 12.87 6.69
CA ALA A 198 -9.15 13.24 7.85
C ALA A 198 -10.47 13.90 7.40
N GLY A 199 -11.58 13.35 7.90
CA GLY A 199 -12.91 13.87 7.60
C GLY A 199 -13.61 13.29 6.37
N ILE A 200 -12.95 12.49 5.51
CA ILE A 200 -13.62 11.82 4.38
C ILE A 200 -14.63 10.79 4.91
N PHE A 201 -14.20 9.94 5.82
CA PHE A 201 -15.08 8.96 6.47
C PHE A 201 -16.18 9.59 7.33
N GLY A 202 -15.98 10.82 7.84
CA GLY A 202 -16.96 11.59 8.61
C GLY A 202 -17.97 12.35 7.74
N ASP A 203 -17.79 12.38 6.43
CA ASP A 203 -18.64 13.17 5.54
C ASP A 203 -20.09 12.66 5.55
N PRO A 204 -21.11 13.53 5.75
CA PRO A 204 -22.52 13.12 5.76
C PRO A 204 -22.99 12.58 4.42
N GLU A 205 -22.37 12.95 3.31
CA GLU A 205 -22.73 12.48 1.97
C GLU A 205 -22.05 11.16 1.58
N LEU A 206 -21.15 10.63 2.45
CA LEU A 206 -20.53 9.33 2.19
C LEU A 206 -21.61 8.25 2.19
N LYS A 207 -21.70 7.50 1.09
CA LYS A 207 -22.52 6.30 1.03
C LYS A 207 -21.97 5.22 1.97
N ARG A 208 -22.82 4.60 2.81
CA ARG A 208 -22.39 3.63 3.84
C ARG A 208 -23.18 2.32 3.81
N ASP A 209 -23.89 2.07 2.74
CA ASP A 209 -24.82 0.96 2.56
C ASP A 209 -24.64 0.27 1.20
N THR A 210 -23.44 0.34 0.66
CA THR A 210 -23.12 -0.38 -0.58
C THR A 210 -23.25 -1.88 -0.32
N PRO A 211 -24.02 -2.62 -1.16
CA PRO A 211 -24.23 -4.04 -0.97
C PRO A 211 -22.91 -4.82 -0.92
N SER A 212 -22.85 -5.78 -0.01
CA SER A 212 -21.69 -6.69 0.13
C SER A 212 -21.51 -7.56 -1.12
N VAL A 213 -20.23 -7.88 -1.40
CA VAL A 213 -19.82 -8.72 -2.52
C VAL A 213 -19.28 -10.04 -1.99
N SER A 214 -19.63 -11.17 -2.63
CA SER A 214 -18.99 -12.44 -2.30
C SER A 214 -17.62 -12.59 -3.00
N VAL A 215 -16.72 -13.36 -2.39
CA VAL A 215 -15.40 -13.67 -2.99
C VAL A 215 -15.56 -14.38 -4.33
N GLU A 216 -16.56 -15.26 -4.45
CA GLU A 216 -16.86 -16.01 -5.67
C GLU A 216 -17.29 -15.08 -6.80
N ALA A 217 -18.19 -14.12 -6.53
CA ALA A 217 -18.64 -13.14 -7.51
C ALA A 217 -17.48 -12.25 -7.97
N LEU A 218 -16.64 -11.79 -7.03
CA LEU A 218 -15.44 -11.01 -7.33
C LEU A 218 -14.45 -11.81 -8.19
N THR A 219 -14.18 -13.06 -7.83
CA THR A 219 -13.24 -13.91 -8.57
C THR A 219 -13.75 -14.20 -9.98
N SER A 220 -15.04 -14.45 -10.14
CA SER A 220 -15.67 -14.65 -11.45
C SER A 220 -15.59 -13.41 -12.33
N ASP A 221 -15.81 -12.22 -11.76
CA ASP A 221 -15.69 -10.96 -12.50
C ASP A 221 -14.25 -10.69 -12.94
N ILE A 222 -13.27 -10.93 -12.06
CA ILE A 222 -11.84 -10.82 -12.39
C ILE A 222 -11.50 -11.75 -13.57
N GLN A 223 -11.90 -13.01 -13.53
CA GLN A 223 -11.63 -13.97 -14.58
C GLN A 223 -12.25 -13.57 -15.93
N ALA A 224 -13.44 -12.98 -15.90
CA ALA A 224 -14.19 -12.63 -17.11
C ALA A 224 -13.76 -11.28 -17.73
N HIS A 225 -13.30 -10.33 -16.93
CA HIS A 225 -13.23 -8.94 -17.37
C HIS A 225 -11.87 -8.26 -17.16
N TRP A 226 -10.91 -8.92 -16.45
CA TRP A 226 -9.61 -8.31 -16.18
C TRP A 226 -8.90 -7.80 -17.46
N PRO A 227 -8.30 -6.61 -17.48
CA PRO A 227 -8.06 -5.70 -16.35
C PRO A 227 -9.17 -4.68 -16.11
N ARG A 228 -10.36 -4.81 -16.71
CA ARG A 228 -11.49 -3.95 -16.34
C ARG A 228 -11.82 -4.17 -14.86
N LEU A 229 -11.88 -3.09 -14.12
CA LEU A 229 -12.00 -3.14 -12.67
C LEU A 229 -13.44 -3.31 -12.21
N PHE A 230 -13.65 -4.24 -11.28
CA PHE A 230 -14.90 -4.43 -10.55
C PHE A 230 -15.26 -3.21 -9.70
N GLY A 231 -16.57 -2.97 -9.48
CA GLY A 231 -17.07 -2.03 -8.50
C GLY A 231 -16.63 -0.57 -8.70
N HIS A 232 -16.56 0.17 -7.61
CA HIS A 232 -16.18 1.58 -7.56
C HIS A 232 -15.52 1.91 -6.21
N ASN A 233 -15.13 3.17 -6.00
CA ASN A 233 -14.64 3.64 -4.71
C ASN A 233 -15.67 4.60 -4.10
N ASP A 234 -16.35 4.20 -3.03
CA ASP A 234 -17.38 5.03 -2.37
C ASP A 234 -16.82 6.34 -1.82
N LEU A 235 -15.52 6.39 -1.48
CA LEU A 235 -14.86 7.60 -1.00
C LEU A 235 -14.62 8.62 -2.13
N GLU A 236 -14.53 8.17 -3.38
CA GLU A 236 -14.23 9.03 -4.53
C GLU A 236 -15.24 10.14 -4.69
N ALA A 237 -16.56 9.84 -4.55
CA ALA A 237 -17.61 10.84 -4.70
C ALA A 237 -17.45 12.02 -3.72
N VAL A 238 -17.00 11.75 -2.49
CA VAL A 238 -16.73 12.78 -1.47
C VAL A 238 -15.45 13.54 -1.81
N VAL A 239 -14.39 12.81 -2.19
CA VAL A 239 -13.08 13.42 -2.46
C VAL A 239 -13.15 14.35 -3.66
N VAL A 240 -13.79 13.97 -4.77
CA VAL A 240 -13.88 14.82 -5.97
C VAL A 240 -14.70 16.10 -5.76
N LYS A 241 -15.57 16.15 -4.74
CA LYS A 241 -16.25 17.38 -4.34
C LYS A 241 -15.32 18.31 -3.56
N ARG A 242 -14.46 17.76 -2.70
CA ARG A 242 -13.55 18.51 -1.82
C ARG A 242 -12.25 18.88 -2.51
N ASN A 243 -11.81 18.07 -3.48
CA ASN A 243 -10.57 18.28 -4.23
C ASN A 243 -10.85 18.26 -5.75
N PRO A 244 -11.04 19.43 -6.38
CA PRO A 244 -11.24 19.52 -7.82
C PRO A 244 -10.11 18.96 -8.65
N ASP A 245 -8.87 18.93 -8.13
CA ASP A 245 -7.72 18.37 -8.84
C ASP A 245 -7.83 16.85 -9.01
N VAL A 246 -8.39 16.13 -8.04
CA VAL A 246 -8.66 14.69 -8.20
C VAL A 246 -9.71 14.46 -9.29
N ARG A 247 -10.77 15.27 -9.34
CA ARG A 247 -11.78 15.21 -10.42
C ARG A 247 -11.14 15.45 -11.78
N ARG A 248 -10.33 16.52 -11.90
CA ARG A 248 -9.60 16.86 -13.12
C ARG A 248 -8.70 15.70 -13.54
N LEU A 249 -8.00 15.09 -12.59
CA LEU A 249 -7.05 14.01 -12.85
C LEU A 249 -7.77 12.75 -13.38
N ILE A 250 -8.90 12.35 -12.78
CA ILE A 250 -9.73 11.24 -13.27
C ILE A 250 -10.17 11.53 -14.72
N ALA A 251 -10.64 12.73 -15.00
CA ALA A 251 -11.05 13.12 -16.35
C ALA A 251 -9.87 13.12 -17.35
N ALA A 252 -8.70 13.60 -16.94
CA ALA A 252 -7.50 13.62 -17.79
C ALA A 252 -6.98 12.22 -18.11
N MET A 253 -7.05 11.28 -17.15
CA MET A 253 -6.68 9.89 -17.34
C MET A 253 -7.71 9.10 -18.16
N GLY A 254 -8.98 9.55 -18.20
CA GLY A 254 -10.01 9.00 -19.06
C GLY A 254 -10.69 7.74 -18.54
N ALA A 255 -11.27 6.98 -19.47
CA ALA A 255 -12.11 5.83 -19.13
C ALA A 255 -11.36 4.76 -18.31
N GLY A 256 -12.02 4.22 -17.28
CA GLY A 256 -11.44 3.22 -16.37
C GLY A 256 -10.59 3.79 -15.24
N ALA A 257 -10.28 5.09 -15.28
CA ALA A 257 -9.55 5.75 -14.20
C ALA A 257 -10.43 5.90 -12.96
N ARG A 258 -9.85 5.66 -11.77
CA ARG A 258 -10.49 5.83 -10.47
C ARG A 258 -9.49 6.11 -9.37
N MET A 259 -9.96 6.66 -8.28
CA MET A 259 -9.16 6.94 -7.10
C MET A 259 -8.87 5.65 -6.30
N THR A 260 -7.66 5.53 -5.73
CA THR A 260 -7.30 4.46 -4.81
C THR A 260 -7.39 4.92 -3.35
N GLY A 261 -7.92 4.06 -2.48
CA GLY A 261 -8.05 4.36 -1.05
C GLY A 261 -8.84 5.64 -0.81
N SER A 262 -8.37 6.45 0.12
CA SER A 262 -8.91 7.79 0.41
C SER A 262 -8.33 8.89 -0.48
N GLY A 263 -7.58 8.52 -1.52
CA GLY A 263 -6.92 9.46 -2.42
C GLY A 263 -5.64 10.03 -1.83
N SER A 264 -5.01 10.93 -2.56
CA SER A 264 -5.44 11.59 -3.81
C SER A 264 -4.98 10.90 -5.09
N ALA A 265 -4.31 9.76 -5.04
CA ALA A 265 -3.86 9.09 -6.25
C ALA A 265 -5.02 8.47 -7.03
N VAL A 266 -4.90 8.56 -8.36
CA VAL A 266 -5.81 7.98 -9.36
C VAL A 266 -5.04 6.94 -10.15
N PHE A 267 -5.71 5.85 -10.54
CA PHE A 267 -5.10 4.80 -11.34
C PHE A 267 -6.05 4.27 -12.41
N ALA A 268 -5.47 3.68 -13.45
CA ALA A 268 -6.15 2.89 -14.47
C ALA A 268 -5.35 1.61 -14.73
N ALA A 269 -6.04 0.47 -14.88
CA ALA A 269 -5.41 -0.82 -15.13
C ALA A 269 -5.49 -1.17 -16.62
N GLU A 270 -4.40 -1.69 -17.17
CA GLU A 270 -4.20 -1.94 -18.59
C GLU A 270 -3.45 -3.25 -18.85
N VAL A 271 -3.56 -3.77 -20.07
CA VAL A 271 -2.86 -4.99 -20.48
C VAL A 271 -1.40 -4.77 -20.86
N SER A 272 -1.01 -3.53 -21.17
CA SER A 272 0.33 -3.20 -21.64
C SER A 272 0.84 -1.85 -21.10
N GLU A 273 2.16 -1.70 -21.10
CA GLU A 273 2.84 -0.44 -20.77
C GLU A 273 2.41 0.70 -21.69
N GLU A 274 2.32 0.41 -23.00
CA GLU A 274 1.91 1.43 -23.97
C GLU A 274 0.50 1.96 -23.68
N SER A 275 -0.44 1.07 -23.34
CA SER A 275 -1.80 1.47 -22.97
C SER A 275 -1.82 2.26 -21.66
N ALA A 276 -1.05 1.84 -20.65
CA ALA A 276 -0.93 2.57 -19.40
C ALA A 276 -0.36 3.98 -19.60
N LEU A 277 0.67 4.14 -20.44
CA LEU A 277 1.24 5.44 -20.74
C LEU A 277 0.25 6.40 -21.44
N LYS A 278 -0.75 5.88 -22.18
CA LYS A 278 -1.77 6.72 -22.81
C LYS A 278 -2.59 7.50 -21.79
N HIS A 279 -2.90 6.91 -20.63
CA HIS A 279 -3.61 7.60 -19.55
C HIS A 279 -2.84 8.77 -18.96
N LEU A 280 -1.51 8.79 -19.08
CA LEU A 280 -0.65 9.80 -18.48
C LEU A 280 -0.31 10.97 -19.42
N LYS A 281 -0.77 10.93 -20.69
CA LYS A 281 -0.42 11.95 -21.69
C LYS A 281 -0.99 13.34 -21.39
N ASN A 282 -2.13 13.42 -20.72
CA ASN A 282 -2.88 14.64 -20.49
C ASN A 282 -2.71 15.20 -19.06
N LEU A 283 -1.67 14.73 -18.33
CA LEU A 283 -1.38 15.24 -17.00
C LEU A 283 -0.96 16.72 -17.08
N ALA A 284 -1.48 17.52 -16.14
CA ALA A 284 -1.12 18.93 -16.06
C ALA A 284 0.27 19.11 -15.42
N ALA A 285 0.88 20.27 -15.68
CA ALA A 285 2.12 20.65 -15.02
C ALA A 285 1.93 20.63 -13.50
N GLY A 286 2.85 19.95 -12.80
CA GLY A 286 2.80 19.74 -11.34
C GLY A 286 2.13 18.44 -10.91
N ASP A 287 1.38 17.74 -11.78
CA ASP A 287 0.97 16.37 -11.48
C ASP A 287 2.18 15.44 -11.55
N ALA A 288 2.12 14.36 -10.79
CA ALA A 288 3.10 13.28 -10.87
C ALA A 288 2.46 12.04 -11.52
N GLY A 289 3.23 11.30 -12.32
CA GLY A 289 2.75 10.11 -13.03
C GLY A 289 3.74 8.96 -12.96
N TRP A 290 3.23 7.75 -12.84
CA TRP A 290 4.01 6.50 -12.85
C TRP A 290 3.30 5.45 -13.66
N THR A 291 4.06 4.51 -14.21
CA THR A 291 3.52 3.19 -14.58
C THR A 291 4.10 2.14 -13.66
N ALA A 292 3.31 1.15 -13.32
CA ALA A 292 3.70 0.04 -12.45
C ALA A 292 3.03 -1.26 -12.92
N SER A 293 3.46 -2.39 -12.40
CA SER A 293 2.80 -3.69 -12.60
C SER A 293 2.10 -4.14 -11.33
N VAL A 294 1.02 -4.90 -11.48
CA VAL A 294 0.43 -5.67 -10.38
C VAL A 294 1.40 -6.80 -9.99
N LEU A 295 1.69 -6.92 -8.70
CA LEU A 295 2.47 -8.02 -8.14
C LEU A 295 1.55 -9.13 -7.65
N ALA A 296 1.93 -10.39 -7.85
CA ALA A 296 1.22 -11.53 -7.27
C ALA A 296 1.48 -11.66 -5.77
N ARG A 297 2.71 -11.34 -5.32
CA ARG A 297 3.17 -11.47 -3.94
C ARG A 297 4.15 -10.36 -3.56
N HIS A 298 4.23 -10.09 -2.26
CA HIS A 298 5.24 -9.23 -1.68
C HIS A 298 6.64 -9.80 -1.90
N PRO A 299 7.66 -9.00 -2.22
CA PRO A 299 9.04 -9.48 -2.44
C PRO A 299 9.66 -10.24 -1.26
N LEU A 300 9.16 -10.00 -0.04
CA LEU A 300 9.59 -10.69 1.18
C LEU A 300 8.64 -11.84 1.59
N TYR A 301 7.75 -12.27 0.69
CA TYR A 301 6.74 -13.28 1.04
C TYR A 301 7.34 -14.57 1.61
N ASP A 302 8.43 -15.06 1.04
CA ASP A 302 9.06 -16.32 1.42
C ASP A 302 10.02 -16.18 2.64
N TRP A 303 10.04 -15.01 3.28
CA TRP A 303 10.86 -14.79 4.50
C TRP A 303 10.16 -15.25 5.79
N LEU A 304 8.87 -15.59 5.71
CA LEU A 304 8.02 -15.97 6.84
C LEU A 304 7.46 -17.39 6.68
#